data_4f7852cff42b98b777091302aa0f004d
#
_entry.id   4f7852cff42b98b777091302aa0f004d
#
_cell.length_a   1.000
_cell.length_b   1.000
_cell.length_c   1.000
_cell.angle_alpha   90.00
_cell.angle_beta   90.00
_cell.angle_gamma   90.00
#
_symmetry.space_group_name_H-M   'P 1'
#
loop_
_entity.id
_entity.type
_entity.pdbx_description
1 polymer ?
#
loop_
_entity_poly.entity_id
_entity_poly.type
_entity_poly.pdbx_seq_one_letter_code
_entity_poly.pdbx_strand_id
1 'polypeptide(L)'
;MQPATIVLLLALLLGIQPITTDLYLPALPALSQALGASMAQSQLTLSALLLAFGCAQLVLGPLSDRFGRKPILLWGLAAYVLAAVAGVMAPSIELLIVARTVQGAAMGAAVMCARAVVRDLYAPAAGARVMSRALSGLGVIACLSAPVGGLASDLFGWRAALLLPAVFGAVTLALVVWRFVESVPHKNPRALHPGTLLRTWGVILRNPTFVAFCALTCASYGLLFTFLAASSFVFIQVLGLSKTQYGLVMFWNSLWYVAGTFLCRYWLQRHGVRGTVARAGVLALAGATTMGVLALAGVVSVWAIALPLVPIMLAHGIN
;
A
#
# COMPACT_ATOMS: atom_id res chain seq x y z
N MET A 1 -14.79 6.28 22.00
CA MET A 1 -15.02 5.12 21.08
C MET A 1 -14.66 3.82 21.78
N GLN A 2 -15.38 2.73 21.51
CA GLN A 2 -15.01 1.40 22.02
C GLN A 2 -13.69 0.94 21.38
N PRO A 3 -12.81 0.22 22.10
CA PRO A 3 -11.53 -0.23 21.56
C PRO A 3 -11.63 -1.07 20.27
N ALA A 4 -12.64 -1.91 20.17
CA ALA A 4 -12.89 -2.73 18.98
C ALA A 4 -13.23 -1.87 17.74
N THR A 5 -14.02 -0.81 17.92
CA THR A 5 -14.35 0.13 16.84
C THR A 5 -13.12 0.87 16.34
N ILE A 6 -12.21 1.24 17.25
CA ILE A 6 -10.95 1.90 16.86
C ILE A 6 -10.09 0.94 16.04
N VAL A 7 -9.91 -0.30 16.48
CA VAL A 7 -9.13 -1.30 15.74
C VAL A 7 -9.72 -1.54 14.35
N LEU A 8 -11.05 -1.67 14.24
CA LEU A 8 -11.72 -1.85 12.95
C LEU A 8 -11.51 -0.64 12.03
N LEU A 9 -11.73 0.58 12.52
CA LEU A 9 -11.50 1.81 11.74
C LEU A 9 -10.04 1.92 11.28
N LEU A 10 -9.09 1.62 12.16
CA LEU A 10 -7.67 1.65 11.80
C LEU A 10 -7.35 0.59 10.74
N ALA A 11 -7.89 -0.62 10.85
CA ALA A 11 -7.70 -1.68 9.86
C ALA A 11 -8.25 -1.29 8.49
N LEU A 12 -9.44 -0.66 8.44
CA LEU A 12 -10.03 -0.17 7.19
C LEU A 12 -9.25 1.00 6.61
N LEU A 13 -8.85 1.98 7.42
CA LEU A 13 -8.06 3.14 6.97
C LEU A 13 -6.69 2.74 6.43
N LEU A 14 -6.03 1.77 7.05
CA LEU A 14 -4.75 1.23 6.56
C LEU A 14 -4.97 0.30 5.36
N GLY A 15 -6.05 -0.48 5.38
CA GLY A 15 -6.43 -1.42 4.32
C GLY A 15 -6.79 -0.76 2.99
N ILE A 16 -7.07 0.54 3.00
CA ILE A 16 -7.35 1.30 1.78
C ILE A 16 -6.18 1.24 0.78
N GLN A 17 -4.94 1.13 1.27
CA GLN A 17 -3.76 1.03 0.43
C GLN A 17 -3.74 -0.25 -0.41
N PRO A 18 -3.72 -1.48 0.15
CA PRO A 18 -3.70 -2.69 -0.66
C PRO A 18 -4.98 -2.87 -1.50
N ILE A 19 -6.13 -2.43 -1.02
CA ILE A 19 -7.36 -2.40 -1.83
C ILE A 19 -7.16 -1.51 -3.07
N THR A 20 -6.43 -0.42 -2.94
CA THR A 20 -6.21 0.51 -4.06
C THR A 20 -5.11 0.04 -5.00
N THR A 21 -4.05 -0.61 -4.48
CA THR A 21 -2.88 -1.02 -5.26
C THR A 21 -3.01 -2.43 -5.82
N ASP A 22 -3.39 -3.41 -4.99
CA ASP A 22 -3.23 -4.82 -5.34
C ASP A 22 -4.46 -5.40 -6.03
N LEU A 23 -5.66 -4.90 -5.66
CA LEU A 23 -6.92 -5.43 -6.15
C LEU A 23 -7.10 -5.20 -7.66
N TYR A 24 -6.58 -4.09 -8.21
CA TYR A 24 -6.74 -3.81 -9.62
C TYR A 24 -5.61 -4.36 -10.51
N LEU A 25 -4.50 -4.84 -9.92
CA LEU A 25 -3.37 -5.39 -10.70
C LEU A 25 -3.76 -6.47 -11.70
N PRO A 26 -4.63 -7.45 -11.35
CA PRO A 26 -5.09 -8.45 -12.31
C PRO A 26 -5.83 -7.88 -13.52
N ALA A 27 -6.42 -6.69 -13.35
CA ALA A 27 -7.18 -6.01 -14.41
C ALA A 27 -6.31 -5.20 -15.37
N LEU A 28 -5.04 -4.89 -15.02
CA LEU A 28 -4.14 -4.02 -15.79
C LEU A 28 -4.01 -4.41 -17.28
N PRO A 29 -3.77 -5.69 -17.64
CA PRO A 29 -3.63 -6.05 -19.04
C PRO A 29 -4.92 -5.84 -19.86
N ALA A 30 -6.08 -6.17 -19.27
CA ALA A 30 -7.39 -5.97 -19.92
C ALA A 30 -7.73 -4.49 -20.04
N LEU A 31 -7.39 -3.68 -19.03
CA LEU A 31 -7.53 -2.23 -19.05
C LEU A 31 -6.66 -1.60 -20.15
N SER A 32 -5.38 -2.03 -20.24
CA SER A 32 -4.45 -1.59 -21.29
C SER A 32 -5.03 -1.80 -22.68
N GLN A 33 -5.55 -2.99 -22.95
CA GLN A 33 -6.17 -3.33 -24.23
C GLN A 33 -7.46 -2.51 -24.48
N ALA A 34 -8.32 -2.38 -23.47
CA ALA A 34 -9.60 -1.69 -23.61
C ALA A 34 -9.48 -0.18 -23.84
N LEU A 35 -8.42 0.45 -23.33
CA LEU A 35 -8.13 1.88 -23.50
C LEU A 35 -7.09 2.16 -24.60
N GLY A 36 -6.64 1.14 -25.35
CA GLY A 36 -5.60 1.30 -26.36
C GLY A 36 -4.27 1.83 -25.83
N ALA A 37 -3.98 1.55 -24.55
CA ALA A 37 -2.83 2.09 -23.84
C ALA A 37 -1.60 1.17 -23.95
N SER A 38 -0.42 1.76 -23.98
CA SER A 38 0.82 1.00 -23.84
C SER A 38 0.98 0.43 -22.42
N MET A 39 1.83 -0.59 -22.28
CA MET A 39 2.20 -1.13 -20.95
C MET A 39 2.74 -0.01 -20.05
N ALA A 40 3.59 0.87 -20.56
CA ALA A 40 4.16 1.97 -19.80
C ALA A 40 3.08 2.95 -19.29
N GLN A 41 2.11 3.33 -20.13
CA GLN A 41 0.99 4.17 -19.71
C GLN A 41 0.13 3.49 -18.64
N SER A 42 -0.11 2.19 -18.77
CA SER A 42 -0.87 1.44 -17.77
C SER A 42 -0.12 1.36 -16.43
N GLN A 43 1.20 1.19 -16.44
CA GLN A 43 2.05 1.23 -15.24
C GLN A 43 2.08 2.62 -14.59
N LEU A 44 1.95 3.71 -15.38
CA LEU A 44 1.84 5.06 -14.83
C LEU A 44 0.61 5.24 -13.93
N THR A 45 -0.48 4.51 -14.15
CA THR A 45 -1.65 4.54 -13.26
C THR A 45 -1.31 4.12 -11.82
N LEU A 46 -0.35 3.19 -11.65
CA LEU A 46 0.14 2.77 -10.34
C LEU A 46 1.22 3.74 -9.82
N SER A 47 2.19 4.09 -10.65
CA SER A 47 3.32 4.93 -10.25
C SER A 47 2.89 6.34 -9.86
N ALA A 48 1.98 6.96 -10.64
CA ALA A 48 1.42 8.28 -10.33
C ALA A 48 0.59 8.27 -9.04
N LEU A 49 -0.20 7.22 -8.82
CA LEU A 49 -0.93 7.01 -7.56
C LEU A 49 0.01 6.96 -6.36
N LEU A 50 1.08 6.16 -6.43
CA LEU A 50 2.02 5.97 -5.33
C LEU A 50 2.85 7.23 -5.08
N LEU A 51 3.26 7.93 -6.12
CA LEU A 51 3.97 9.20 -5.99
C LEU A 51 3.09 10.25 -5.31
N ALA A 52 1.86 10.41 -5.78
CA ALA A 52 0.89 11.32 -5.20
C ALA A 52 0.56 10.96 -3.74
N PHE A 53 0.43 9.67 -3.42
CA PHE A 53 0.25 9.16 -2.06
C PHE A 53 1.42 9.56 -1.14
N GLY A 54 2.65 9.39 -1.60
CA GLY A 54 3.85 9.75 -0.83
C GLY A 54 3.96 11.26 -0.60
N CYS A 55 3.82 12.05 -1.66
CA CYS A 55 3.89 13.51 -1.59
C CYS A 55 2.78 14.11 -0.71
N ALA A 56 1.55 13.59 -0.84
CA ALA A 56 0.42 14.08 -0.07
C ALA A 56 0.59 13.92 1.45
N GLN A 57 1.24 12.86 1.92
CA GLN A 57 1.48 12.62 3.34
C GLN A 57 2.34 13.71 3.99
N LEU A 58 3.26 14.33 3.25
CA LEU A 58 4.11 15.43 3.74
C LEU A 58 3.27 16.66 4.11
N VAL A 59 2.16 16.89 3.38
CA VAL A 59 1.28 18.04 3.57
C VAL A 59 0.10 17.69 4.48
N LEU A 60 -0.49 16.52 4.30
CA LEU A 60 -1.68 16.08 5.06
C LEU A 60 -1.40 15.88 6.55
N GLY A 61 -0.16 15.53 6.93
CA GLY A 61 0.29 15.46 8.32
C GLY A 61 0.05 16.80 9.06
N PRO A 62 0.77 17.84 8.68
CA PRO A 62 0.58 19.20 9.25
C PRO A 62 -0.84 19.75 9.12
N LEU A 63 -1.54 19.48 8.00
CA LEU A 63 -2.94 19.86 7.83
C LEU A 63 -3.83 19.23 8.90
N SER A 64 -3.63 17.95 9.19
CA SER A 64 -4.43 17.25 10.20
C SER A 64 -4.09 17.66 11.63
N ASP A 65 -2.86 18.11 11.89
CA ASP A 65 -2.48 18.70 13.19
C ASP A 65 -3.13 20.06 13.41
N ARG A 66 -3.37 20.82 12.33
CA ARG A 66 -4.00 22.14 12.39
C ARG A 66 -5.52 22.09 12.45
N PHE A 67 -6.15 21.29 11.59
CA PHE A 67 -7.60 21.29 11.42
C PHE A 67 -8.30 20.19 12.22
N GLY A 68 -7.58 19.15 12.62
CA GLY A 68 -8.08 17.95 13.27
C GLY A 68 -8.05 16.74 12.34
N ARG A 69 -8.08 15.54 12.91
CA ARG A 69 -8.05 14.27 12.14
C ARG A 69 -9.36 14.02 11.40
N LYS A 70 -10.50 14.28 12.06
CA LYS A 70 -11.82 14.00 11.49
C LYS A 70 -12.10 14.76 10.19
N PRO A 71 -11.91 16.09 10.10
CA PRO A 71 -12.12 16.83 8.85
C PRO A 71 -11.24 16.31 7.71
N ILE A 72 -9.95 16.06 7.98
CA ILE A 72 -9.01 15.58 6.96
C ILE A 72 -9.38 14.16 6.49
N LEU A 73 -9.85 13.29 7.38
CA LEU A 73 -10.37 11.98 7.01
C LEU A 73 -11.63 12.09 6.13
N LEU A 74 -12.57 12.95 6.50
CA LEU A 74 -13.82 13.12 5.76
C LEU A 74 -13.56 13.62 4.33
N TRP A 75 -12.81 14.72 4.19
CA TRP A 75 -12.47 15.27 2.88
C TRP A 75 -11.58 14.34 2.07
N GLY A 76 -10.58 13.71 2.71
CA GLY A 76 -9.71 12.75 2.04
C GLY A 76 -10.47 11.52 1.53
N LEU A 77 -11.33 10.90 2.36
CA LEU A 77 -12.12 9.73 1.94
C LEU A 77 -13.19 10.11 0.90
N ALA A 78 -13.82 11.28 1.01
CA ALA A 78 -14.75 11.75 -0.03
C ALA A 78 -14.03 11.95 -1.37
N ALA A 79 -12.89 12.63 -1.38
CA ALA A 79 -12.07 12.81 -2.58
C ALA A 79 -11.58 11.46 -3.15
N TYR A 80 -11.22 10.52 -2.28
CA TYR A 80 -10.84 9.16 -2.68
C TYR A 80 -11.97 8.44 -3.40
N VAL A 81 -13.19 8.46 -2.85
CA VAL A 81 -14.36 7.81 -3.46
C VAL A 81 -14.69 8.45 -4.81
N LEU A 82 -14.72 9.78 -4.86
CA LEU A 82 -15.01 10.50 -6.11
C LEU A 82 -13.97 10.20 -7.19
N ALA A 83 -12.69 10.21 -6.83
CA ALA A 83 -11.61 9.87 -7.75
C ALA A 83 -11.67 8.40 -8.20
N ALA A 84 -12.03 7.47 -7.30
CA ALA A 84 -12.22 6.07 -7.65
C ALA A 84 -13.37 5.88 -8.66
N VAL A 85 -14.51 6.54 -8.44
CA VAL A 85 -15.65 6.51 -9.37
C VAL A 85 -15.27 7.15 -10.72
N ALA A 86 -14.57 8.29 -10.71
CA ALA A 86 -14.05 8.91 -11.93
C ALA A 86 -13.12 7.96 -12.70
N GLY A 87 -12.29 7.18 -12.01
CA GLY A 87 -11.44 6.15 -12.61
C GLY A 87 -12.23 5.02 -13.28
N VAL A 88 -13.35 4.57 -12.68
CA VAL A 88 -14.25 3.57 -13.30
C VAL A 88 -14.87 4.09 -14.59
N MET A 89 -15.21 5.37 -14.63
CA MET A 89 -15.87 6.03 -15.75
C MET A 89 -14.88 6.57 -16.79
N ALA A 90 -13.56 6.46 -16.55
CA ALA A 90 -12.56 7.04 -17.44
C ALA A 90 -12.66 6.47 -18.88
N PRO A 91 -12.83 7.32 -19.89
CA PRO A 91 -12.88 6.94 -21.30
C PRO A 91 -11.49 6.80 -21.93
N SER A 92 -10.45 7.35 -21.30
CA SER A 92 -9.06 7.29 -21.78
C SER A 92 -8.07 7.00 -20.64
N ILE A 93 -6.88 6.57 -21.01
CA ILE A 93 -5.81 6.24 -20.04
C ILE A 93 -5.32 7.49 -19.30
N GLU A 94 -5.29 8.66 -19.96
CA GLU A 94 -4.85 9.92 -19.38
C GLU A 94 -5.78 10.35 -18.23
N LEU A 95 -7.10 10.28 -18.46
CA LEU A 95 -8.09 10.59 -17.44
C LEU A 95 -8.03 9.58 -16.29
N LEU A 96 -7.77 8.32 -16.58
CA LEU A 96 -7.54 7.32 -15.56
C LEU A 96 -6.29 7.64 -14.73
N ILE A 97 -5.17 8.02 -15.36
CA ILE A 97 -3.94 8.43 -14.64
C ILE A 97 -4.22 9.61 -13.71
N VAL A 98 -4.96 10.63 -14.19
CA VAL A 98 -5.35 11.78 -13.37
C VAL A 98 -6.22 11.35 -12.18
N ALA A 99 -7.25 10.54 -12.42
CA ALA A 99 -8.11 10.01 -11.37
C ALA A 99 -7.32 9.21 -10.33
N ARG A 100 -6.41 8.35 -10.77
CA ARG A 100 -5.51 7.56 -9.89
C ARG A 100 -4.55 8.44 -9.10
N THR A 101 -4.04 9.51 -9.68
CA THR A 101 -3.18 10.50 -8.99
C THR A 101 -3.95 11.17 -7.84
N VAL A 102 -5.17 11.66 -8.12
CA VAL A 102 -6.03 12.26 -7.08
C VAL A 102 -6.40 11.23 -6.02
N GLN A 103 -6.74 10.00 -6.43
CA GLN A 103 -7.05 8.91 -5.52
C GLN A 103 -5.88 8.57 -4.60
N GLY A 104 -4.64 8.55 -5.13
CA GLY A 104 -3.43 8.33 -4.35
C GLY A 104 -3.18 9.42 -3.32
N ALA A 105 -3.28 10.69 -3.72
CA ALA A 105 -3.17 11.81 -2.79
C ALA A 105 -4.22 11.74 -1.67
N ALA A 106 -5.45 11.44 -2.02
CA ALA A 106 -6.57 11.31 -1.08
C ALA A 106 -6.40 10.11 -0.12
N MET A 107 -5.90 8.98 -0.61
CA MET A 107 -5.54 7.81 0.20
C MET A 107 -4.52 8.14 1.30
N GLY A 108 -3.62 9.09 1.02
CA GLY A 108 -2.64 9.57 1.99
C GLY A 108 -3.28 10.09 3.28
N ALA A 109 -4.46 10.70 3.22
CA ALA A 109 -5.19 11.17 4.39
C ALA A 109 -5.59 10.01 5.33
N ALA A 110 -6.10 8.92 4.77
CA ALA A 110 -6.55 7.75 5.55
C ALA A 110 -5.37 7.09 6.28
N VAL A 111 -4.30 6.76 5.55
CA VAL A 111 -3.15 6.05 6.10
C VAL A 111 -2.37 6.89 7.12
N MET A 112 -2.19 8.19 6.84
CA MET A 112 -1.51 9.11 7.75
C MET A 112 -2.32 9.33 9.02
N CYS A 113 -3.63 9.62 8.91
CA CYS A 113 -4.50 9.83 10.06
C CYS A 113 -4.62 8.56 10.92
N ALA A 114 -4.67 7.36 10.33
CA ALA A 114 -4.71 6.12 11.10
C ALA A 114 -3.54 6.00 12.09
N ARG A 115 -2.31 6.30 11.62
CA ARG A 115 -1.12 6.29 12.47
C ARG A 115 -1.15 7.41 13.53
N ALA A 116 -1.62 8.58 13.14
CA ALA A 116 -1.72 9.74 14.04
C ALA A 116 -2.75 9.51 15.17
N VAL A 117 -3.92 8.95 14.85
CA VAL A 117 -4.98 8.62 15.81
C VAL A 117 -4.48 7.70 16.92
N VAL A 118 -3.66 6.69 16.58
CA VAL A 118 -3.07 5.81 17.61
C VAL A 118 -2.15 6.57 18.55
N ARG A 119 -1.34 7.48 18.02
CA ARG A 119 -0.46 8.34 18.82
C ARG A 119 -1.23 9.34 19.69
N ASP A 120 -2.37 9.83 19.18
CA ASP A 120 -3.19 10.82 19.88
C ASP A 120 -3.98 10.19 21.05
N LEU A 121 -4.41 8.92 20.91
CA LEU A 121 -5.32 8.26 21.87
C LEU A 121 -4.63 7.32 22.87
N TYR A 122 -3.41 6.87 22.59
CA TYR A 122 -2.77 5.81 23.38
C TYR A 122 -1.34 6.15 23.77
N ALA A 123 -0.96 5.76 25.00
CA ALA A 123 0.46 5.70 25.40
C ALA A 123 1.23 4.67 24.51
N PRO A 124 2.54 4.84 24.33
CA PRO A 124 3.33 4.06 23.35
C PRO A 124 3.11 2.55 23.40
N ALA A 125 3.13 1.94 24.59
CA ALA A 125 2.98 0.48 24.74
C ALA A 125 1.56 -0.01 24.42
N ALA A 126 0.51 0.76 24.77
CA ALA A 126 -0.87 0.44 24.42
C ALA A 126 -1.14 0.69 22.94
N GLY A 127 -0.60 1.78 22.40
CA GLY A 127 -0.68 2.13 20.98
C GLY A 127 -0.06 1.06 20.08
N ALA A 128 1.10 0.51 20.47
CA ALA A 128 1.75 -0.58 19.75
C ALA A 128 0.85 -1.83 19.67
N ARG A 129 0.14 -2.17 20.75
CA ARG A 129 -0.81 -3.31 20.77
C ARG A 129 -2.03 -3.06 19.88
N VAL A 130 -2.59 -1.86 19.92
CA VAL A 130 -3.73 -1.47 19.08
C VAL A 130 -3.33 -1.48 17.61
N MET A 131 -2.16 -0.89 17.27
CA MET A 131 -1.63 -0.87 15.91
C MET A 131 -1.35 -2.28 15.40
N SER A 132 -0.77 -3.17 16.22
CA SER A 132 -0.53 -4.58 15.85
C SER A 132 -1.84 -5.31 15.48
N ARG A 133 -2.94 -5.07 16.20
CA ARG A 133 -4.26 -5.64 15.86
C ARG A 133 -4.80 -5.07 14.56
N ALA A 134 -4.67 -3.76 14.35
CA ALA A 134 -5.08 -3.11 13.10
C ALA A 134 -4.28 -3.61 11.90
N LEU A 135 -2.97 -3.82 12.06
CA LEU A 135 -2.10 -4.39 11.03
C LEU A 135 -2.43 -5.86 10.73
N SER A 136 -2.94 -6.62 11.69
CA SER A 136 -3.46 -7.98 11.42
C SER A 136 -4.69 -7.92 10.50
N GLY A 137 -5.59 -6.96 10.72
CA GLY A 137 -6.72 -6.71 9.82
C GLY A 137 -6.29 -6.25 8.42
N LEU A 138 -5.31 -5.32 8.36
CA LEU A 138 -4.66 -4.93 7.10
C LEU A 138 -4.09 -6.14 6.36
N GLY A 139 -3.41 -7.05 7.06
CA GLY A 139 -2.83 -8.26 6.46
C GLY A 139 -3.88 -9.15 5.78
N VAL A 140 -5.03 -9.36 6.41
CA VAL A 140 -6.15 -10.10 5.81
C VAL A 140 -6.65 -9.39 4.55
N ILE A 141 -6.85 -8.07 4.61
CA ILE A 141 -7.28 -7.26 3.46
C ILE A 141 -6.26 -7.38 2.31
N ALA A 142 -4.98 -7.24 2.60
CA ALA A 142 -3.91 -7.32 1.60
C ALA A 142 -3.86 -8.70 0.94
N CYS A 143 -3.94 -9.78 1.73
CA CYS A 143 -3.95 -11.14 1.19
C CYS A 143 -5.13 -11.40 0.24
N LEU A 144 -6.31 -10.84 0.54
CA LEU A 144 -7.52 -11.06 -0.25
C LEU A 144 -7.67 -10.09 -1.44
N SER A 145 -6.95 -8.97 -1.46
CA SER A 145 -7.12 -7.93 -2.47
C SER A 145 -6.93 -8.45 -3.90
N ALA A 146 -5.81 -9.07 -4.22
CA ALA A 146 -5.53 -9.54 -5.56
C ALA A 146 -6.43 -10.71 -6.02
N PRO A 147 -6.73 -11.75 -5.20
CA PRO A 147 -7.71 -12.78 -5.56
C PRO A 147 -9.10 -12.21 -5.85
N VAL A 148 -9.60 -11.33 -5.00
CA VAL A 148 -10.91 -10.68 -5.19
C VAL A 148 -10.91 -9.82 -6.43
N GLY A 149 -9.84 -9.08 -6.69
CA GLY A 149 -9.68 -8.28 -7.90
C GLY A 149 -9.62 -9.12 -9.18
N GLY A 150 -8.90 -10.25 -9.13
CA GLY A 150 -8.83 -11.22 -10.21
C GLY A 150 -10.20 -11.80 -10.56
N LEU A 151 -10.90 -12.32 -9.55
CA LEU A 151 -12.24 -12.88 -9.72
C LEU A 151 -13.24 -11.83 -10.24
N ALA A 152 -13.26 -10.63 -9.66
CA ALA A 152 -14.13 -9.55 -10.11
C ALA A 152 -13.83 -9.16 -11.57
N SER A 153 -12.55 -9.12 -11.95
CA SER A 153 -12.15 -8.78 -13.31
C SER A 153 -12.46 -9.88 -14.33
N ASP A 154 -12.42 -11.16 -13.93
CA ASP A 154 -12.81 -12.28 -14.80
C ASP A 154 -14.33 -12.34 -15.01
N LEU A 155 -15.13 -12.12 -13.95
CA LEU A 155 -16.58 -12.23 -14.01
C LEU A 155 -17.28 -10.98 -14.59
N PHE A 156 -16.79 -9.78 -14.22
CA PHE A 156 -17.49 -8.52 -14.51
C PHE A 156 -16.63 -7.51 -15.30
N GLY A 157 -15.43 -7.91 -15.70
CA GLY A 157 -14.50 -7.07 -16.45
C GLY A 157 -13.67 -6.11 -15.58
N TRP A 158 -12.68 -5.45 -16.20
CA TRP A 158 -11.69 -4.63 -15.51
C TRP A 158 -12.26 -3.45 -14.70
N ARG A 159 -13.41 -2.90 -15.13
CA ARG A 159 -14.08 -1.82 -14.42
C ARG A 159 -14.60 -2.24 -13.04
N ALA A 160 -14.99 -3.50 -12.86
CA ALA A 160 -15.41 -4.03 -11.57
C ALA A 160 -14.25 -4.00 -10.55
N ALA A 161 -13.04 -4.33 -10.99
CA ALA A 161 -11.86 -4.23 -10.12
C ALA A 161 -11.56 -2.78 -9.69
N LEU A 162 -11.89 -1.76 -10.51
CA LEU A 162 -11.77 -0.35 -10.11
C LEU A 162 -12.96 0.14 -9.25
N LEU A 163 -14.12 -0.50 -9.34
CA LEU A 163 -15.29 -0.15 -8.53
C LEU A 163 -15.14 -0.58 -7.07
N LEU A 164 -14.51 -1.73 -6.82
CA LEU A 164 -14.34 -2.26 -5.46
C LEU A 164 -13.61 -1.30 -4.52
N PRO A 165 -12.52 -0.61 -4.90
CA PRO A 165 -11.92 0.45 -4.10
C PRO A 165 -12.89 1.61 -3.78
N ALA A 166 -13.77 1.99 -4.72
CA ALA A 166 -14.78 3.02 -4.47
C ALA A 166 -15.79 2.58 -3.41
N VAL A 167 -16.27 1.34 -3.50
CA VAL A 167 -17.19 0.75 -2.50
C VAL A 167 -16.52 0.66 -1.13
N PHE A 168 -15.29 0.15 -1.08
CA PHE A 168 -14.52 0.06 0.17
C PHE A 168 -14.29 1.45 0.81
N GLY A 169 -13.93 2.43 0.00
CA GLY A 169 -13.77 3.82 0.44
C GLY A 169 -15.06 4.42 0.95
N ALA A 170 -16.19 4.18 0.29
CA ALA A 170 -17.51 4.66 0.70
C ALA A 170 -17.95 4.04 2.03
N VAL A 171 -17.74 2.72 2.22
CA VAL A 171 -18.01 2.04 3.51
C VAL A 171 -17.13 2.61 4.61
N THR A 172 -15.85 2.81 4.33
CA THR A 172 -14.91 3.41 5.30
C THR A 172 -15.30 4.84 5.64
N LEU A 173 -15.69 5.65 4.66
CA LEU A 173 -16.20 7.00 4.86
C LEU A 173 -17.45 7.01 5.75
N ALA A 174 -18.44 6.16 5.45
CA ALA A 174 -19.65 6.04 6.24
C ALA A 174 -19.36 5.69 7.71
N LEU A 175 -18.46 4.74 7.95
CA LEU A 175 -18.03 4.36 9.30
C LEU A 175 -17.30 5.51 10.02
N VAL A 176 -16.46 6.28 9.32
CA VAL A 176 -15.80 7.47 9.88
C VAL A 176 -16.83 8.54 10.23
N VAL A 177 -17.81 8.80 9.37
CA VAL A 177 -18.90 9.76 9.65
C VAL A 177 -19.64 9.37 10.94
N TRP A 178 -20.02 8.09 11.03
CA TRP A 178 -20.88 7.61 12.13
C TRP A 178 -20.15 7.40 13.46
N ARG A 179 -18.94 6.86 13.42
CA ARG A 179 -18.28 6.31 14.62
C ARG A 179 -17.03 7.05 15.05
N PHE A 180 -16.39 7.79 14.12
CA PHE A 180 -15.14 8.44 14.46
C PHE A 180 -15.39 9.77 15.20
N VAL A 181 -14.79 9.87 16.38
CA VAL A 181 -14.74 11.10 17.19
C VAL A 181 -13.36 11.70 17.04
N GLU A 182 -13.28 13.05 16.98
CA GLU A 182 -12.01 13.76 16.86
C GLU A 182 -11.01 13.32 17.94
N SER A 183 -9.79 12.98 17.51
CA SER A 183 -8.75 12.45 18.41
C SER A 183 -7.72 13.50 18.82
N VAL A 184 -7.63 14.63 18.12
CA VAL A 184 -6.68 15.70 18.45
C VAL A 184 -7.15 16.47 19.67
N PRO A 185 -6.44 16.39 20.81
CA PRO A 185 -6.85 17.13 22.00
C PRO A 185 -6.65 18.64 21.85
N HIS A 186 -5.56 19.05 21.20
CA HIS A 186 -5.20 20.46 20.98
C HIS A 186 -4.69 20.65 19.56
N LYS A 187 -5.41 21.45 18.77
CA LYS A 187 -5.02 21.82 17.42
C LYS A 187 -3.82 22.75 17.44
N ASN A 188 -2.87 22.54 16.52
CA ASN A 188 -1.68 23.38 16.41
C ASN A 188 -1.84 24.43 15.30
N PRO A 189 -2.13 25.71 15.62
CA PRO A 189 -2.30 26.74 14.60
C PRO A 189 -1.05 27.00 13.74
N ARG A 190 0.14 26.70 14.30
CA ARG A 190 1.43 26.91 13.64
C ARG A 190 1.92 25.69 12.86
N ALA A 191 1.15 24.59 12.80
CA ALA A 191 1.57 23.35 12.11
C ALA A 191 1.92 23.55 10.63
N LEU A 192 1.30 24.52 9.97
CA LEU A 192 1.53 24.85 8.55
C LEU A 192 2.53 26.00 8.33
N HIS A 193 3.19 26.50 9.37
CA HIS A 193 4.14 27.60 9.21
C HIS A 193 5.38 27.11 8.42
N PRO A 194 5.68 27.70 7.24
CA PRO A 194 6.72 27.15 6.33
C PRO A 194 8.09 27.03 6.99
N GLY A 195 8.49 28.04 7.77
CA GLY A 195 9.78 28.02 8.47
C GLY A 195 9.89 26.89 9.50
N THR A 196 8.80 26.55 10.19
CA THR A 196 8.78 25.43 11.15
C THR A 196 8.86 24.09 10.42
N LEU A 197 8.12 23.94 9.32
CA LEU A 197 8.12 22.72 8.50
C LEU A 197 9.51 22.46 7.90
N LEU A 198 10.09 23.44 7.22
CA LEU A 198 11.40 23.33 6.59
C LEU A 198 12.49 23.04 7.63
N ARG A 199 12.44 23.68 8.80
CA ARG A 199 13.38 23.39 9.89
C ARG A 199 13.23 21.98 10.39
N THR A 200 12.00 21.52 10.63
CA THR A 200 11.73 20.15 11.11
C THR A 200 12.21 19.11 10.09
N TRP A 201 11.88 19.28 8.82
CA TRP A 201 12.34 18.38 7.75
C TRP A 201 13.87 18.40 7.62
N GLY A 202 14.48 19.58 7.72
CA GLY A 202 15.95 19.70 7.69
C GLY A 202 16.65 18.96 8.84
N VAL A 203 16.07 18.99 10.06
CA VAL A 203 16.60 18.24 11.21
C VAL A 203 16.46 16.73 10.99
N ILE A 204 15.31 16.28 10.50
CA ILE A 204 15.05 14.85 10.23
C ILE A 204 15.98 14.33 9.14
N LEU A 205 16.13 15.03 8.03
CA LEU A 205 16.98 14.63 6.90
C LEU A 205 18.47 14.68 7.21
N ARG A 206 18.89 15.43 8.23
CA ARG A 206 20.28 15.43 8.72
C ARG A 206 20.61 14.27 9.66
N ASN A 207 19.60 13.54 10.13
CA ASN A 207 19.82 12.38 11.00
C ASN A 207 20.27 11.17 10.16
N PRO A 208 21.54 10.69 10.28
CA PRO A 208 22.05 9.61 9.44
C PRO A 208 21.31 8.28 9.66
N THR A 209 20.83 8.01 10.87
CA THR A 209 20.04 6.82 11.17
C THR A 209 18.71 6.85 10.44
N PHE A 210 18.02 8.01 10.45
CA PHE A 210 16.78 8.18 9.70
C PHE A 210 16.99 7.97 8.21
N VAL A 211 18.04 8.61 7.64
CA VAL A 211 18.34 8.50 6.19
C VAL A 211 18.67 7.06 5.81
N ALA A 212 19.43 6.33 6.62
CA ALA A 212 19.78 4.94 6.35
C ALA A 212 18.54 4.03 6.35
N PHE A 213 17.66 4.15 7.35
CA PHE A 213 16.42 3.35 7.39
C PHE A 213 15.42 3.78 6.30
N CYS A 214 15.36 5.06 5.96
CA CYS A 214 14.55 5.56 4.85
C CYS A 214 15.04 4.97 3.52
N ALA A 215 16.34 5.00 3.24
CA ALA A 215 16.92 4.41 2.04
C ALA A 215 16.66 2.89 1.94
N LEU A 216 16.80 2.17 3.05
CA LEU A 216 16.49 0.73 3.11
C LEU A 216 15.01 0.46 2.78
N THR A 217 14.11 1.24 3.39
CA THR A 217 12.67 1.14 3.14
C THR A 217 12.34 1.47 1.68
N CYS A 218 12.92 2.54 1.14
CA CYS A 218 12.75 2.91 -0.28
C CYS A 218 13.23 1.79 -1.22
N ALA A 219 14.38 1.18 -0.94
CA ALA A 219 14.89 0.07 -1.74
C ALA A 219 13.96 -1.16 -1.68
N SER A 220 13.48 -1.53 -0.49
CA SER A 220 12.58 -2.66 -0.28
C SER A 220 11.23 -2.45 -0.99
N TYR A 221 10.60 -1.28 -0.82
CA TYR A 221 9.36 -0.94 -1.53
C TYR A 221 9.56 -0.74 -3.02
N GLY A 222 10.70 -0.18 -3.44
CA GLY A 222 11.06 -0.05 -4.86
C GLY A 222 11.09 -1.40 -5.57
N LEU A 223 11.72 -2.41 -4.96
CA LEU A 223 11.71 -3.77 -5.47
C LEU A 223 10.29 -4.35 -5.57
N LEU A 224 9.50 -4.20 -4.50
CA LEU A 224 8.11 -4.70 -4.46
C LEU A 224 7.26 -4.06 -5.56
N PHE A 225 7.26 -2.72 -5.66
CA PHE A 225 6.40 -2.03 -6.63
C PHE A 225 6.87 -2.21 -8.08
N THR A 226 8.17 -2.37 -8.34
CA THR A 226 8.68 -2.75 -9.65
C THR A 226 8.14 -4.12 -10.06
N PHE A 227 8.18 -5.10 -9.15
CA PHE A 227 7.58 -6.40 -9.38
C PHE A 227 6.06 -6.29 -9.62
N LEU A 228 5.32 -5.58 -8.75
CA LEU A 228 3.86 -5.44 -8.87
C LEU A 228 3.47 -4.80 -10.21
N ALA A 229 4.18 -3.77 -10.66
CA ALA A 229 3.88 -3.06 -11.90
C ALA A 229 4.05 -3.93 -13.17
N ALA A 230 5.01 -4.87 -13.15
CA ALA A 230 5.28 -5.74 -14.29
C ALA A 230 4.56 -7.10 -14.20
N SER A 231 4.28 -7.58 -12.99
CA SER A 231 3.85 -8.96 -12.72
C SER A 231 2.58 -9.35 -13.46
N SER A 232 1.56 -8.51 -13.50
CA SER A 232 0.29 -8.84 -14.17
C SER A 232 0.47 -9.06 -15.67
N PHE A 233 1.31 -8.29 -16.34
CA PHE A 233 1.62 -8.48 -17.76
C PHE A 233 2.38 -9.77 -17.99
N VAL A 234 3.37 -10.09 -17.15
CA VAL A 234 4.16 -11.32 -17.27
C VAL A 234 3.29 -12.54 -17.00
N PHE A 235 2.56 -12.58 -15.90
CA PHE A 235 1.76 -13.77 -15.55
C PHE A 235 0.56 -13.98 -16.47
N ILE A 236 -0.11 -12.91 -16.90
CA ILE A 236 -1.34 -13.02 -17.69
C ILE A 236 -1.04 -13.05 -19.18
N GLN A 237 -0.21 -12.13 -19.72
CA GLN A 237 0.03 -12.06 -21.17
C GLN A 237 1.12 -13.00 -21.66
N VAL A 238 2.20 -13.19 -20.87
CA VAL A 238 3.33 -14.05 -21.29
C VAL A 238 3.11 -15.49 -20.87
N LEU A 239 2.69 -15.73 -19.61
CA LEU A 239 2.50 -17.08 -19.06
C LEU A 239 1.07 -17.61 -19.22
N GLY A 240 0.12 -16.81 -19.73
CA GLY A 240 -1.24 -17.25 -20.07
C GLY A 240 -2.15 -17.55 -18.89
N LEU A 241 -1.86 -17.05 -17.68
CA LEU A 241 -2.71 -17.24 -16.52
C LEU A 241 -4.01 -16.43 -16.65
N SER A 242 -5.12 -16.96 -16.09
CA SER A 242 -6.30 -16.14 -15.87
C SER A 242 -6.03 -15.09 -14.78
N LYS A 243 -6.85 -14.05 -14.74
CA LYS A 243 -6.74 -12.97 -13.73
C LYS A 243 -6.93 -13.53 -12.32
N THR A 244 -7.83 -14.52 -12.17
CA THR A 244 -8.04 -15.22 -10.90
C THR A 244 -6.81 -16.04 -10.49
N GLN A 245 -6.19 -16.78 -11.44
CA GLN A 245 -4.97 -17.53 -11.17
C GLN A 245 -3.81 -16.60 -10.78
N TYR A 246 -3.65 -15.48 -11.46
CA TYR A 246 -2.69 -14.45 -11.05
C TYR A 246 -2.97 -13.94 -9.62
N GLY A 247 -4.24 -13.69 -9.29
CA GLY A 247 -4.64 -13.31 -7.94
C GLY A 247 -4.24 -14.34 -6.88
N LEU A 248 -4.38 -15.65 -7.19
CA LEU A 248 -3.94 -16.72 -6.30
C LEU A 248 -2.41 -16.78 -6.13
N VAL A 249 -1.64 -16.50 -7.17
CA VAL A 249 -0.17 -16.35 -7.05
C VAL A 249 0.18 -15.17 -6.13
N MET A 250 -0.53 -14.06 -6.24
CA MET A 250 -0.34 -12.91 -5.34
C MET A 250 -0.73 -13.24 -3.90
N PHE A 251 -1.81 -14.00 -3.69
CA PHE A 251 -2.19 -14.51 -2.37
C PHE A 251 -1.08 -15.36 -1.76
N TRP A 252 -0.53 -16.30 -2.51
CA TRP A 252 0.62 -17.11 -2.10
C TRP A 252 1.80 -16.24 -1.67
N ASN A 253 2.15 -15.23 -2.45
CA ASN A 253 3.22 -14.29 -2.12
C ASN A 253 2.94 -13.50 -0.82
N SER A 254 1.68 -13.10 -0.61
CA SER A 254 1.27 -12.40 0.60
C SER A 254 1.39 -13.25 1.86
N LEU A 255 1.19 -14.58 1.77
CA LEU A 255 1.42 -15.50 2.89
C LEU A 255 2.88 -15.51 3.33
N TRP A 256 3.82 -15.46 2.39
CA TRP A 256 5.26 -15.40 2.70
C TRP A 256 5.66 -14.07 3.28
N TYR A 257 5.05 -12.97 2.87
CA TYR A 257 5.20 -11.67 3.52
C TYR A 257 4.76 -11.75 5.00
N VAL A 258 3.59 -12.31 5.27
CA VAL A 258 3.09 -12.52 6.64
C VAL A 258 4.03 -13.42 7.43
N ALA A 259 4.50 -14.54 6.87
CA ALA A 259 5.49 -15.41 7.50
C ALA A 259 6.79 -14.64 7.84
N GLY A 260 7.22 -13.73 6.97
CA GLY A 260 8.35 -12.82 7.20
C GLY A 260 8.18 -11.95 8.43
N THR A 261 6.96 -11.45 8.70
CA THR A 261 6.71 -10.63 9.91
C THR A 261 6.85 -11.44 11.21
N PHE A 262 6.50 -12.73 11.20
CA PHE A 262 6.75 -13.63 12.34
C PHE A 262 8.25 -13.94 12.49
N LEU A 263 8.92 -14.20 11.36
CA LEU A 263 10.36 -14.45 11.35
C LEU A 263 11.16 -13.21 11.84
N CYS A 264 10.69 -12.01 11.51
CA CYS A 264 11.24 -10.75 12.03
C CYS A 264 11.24 -10.74 13.56
N ARG A 265 10.11 -11.03 14.19
CA ARG A 265 9.98 -11.07 15.66
C ARG A 265 10.96 -12.06 16.29
N TYR A 266 11.08 -13.24 15.70
CA TYR A 266 11.99 -14.28 16.17
C TYR A 266 13.46 -13.89 16.03
N TRP A 267 13.86 -13.34 14.87
CA TRP A 267 15.23 -12.93 14.62
C TRP A 267 15.64 -11.69 15.38
N LEU A 268 14.72 -10.76 15.60
CA LEU A 268 14.97 -9.54 16.34
C LEU A 268 15.37 -9.84 17.79
N GLN A 269 14.73 -10.83 18.42
CA GLN A 269 15.08 -11.26 19.78
C GLN A 269 16.44 -11.96 19.86
N ARG A 270 16.85 -12.67 18.82
CA ARG A 270 18.10 -13.44 18.80
C ARG A 270 19.31 -12.67 18.27
N HIS A 271 19.10 -11.79 17.31
CA HIS A 271 20.19 -11.19 16.53
C HIS A 271 20.20 -9.66 16.57
N GLY A 272 19.25 -9.06 17.24
CA GLY A 272 19.06 -7.61 17.27
C GLY A 272 18.72 -7.02 15.88
N VAL A 273 18.58 -5.70 15.81
CA VAL A 273 18.14 -4.99 14.59
C VAL A 273 19.12 -5.20 13.44
N ARG A 274 20.42 -4.95 13.66
CA ARG A 274 21.44 -5.07 12.60
C ARG A 274 21.50 -6.49 12.01
N GLY A 275 21.51 -7.51 12.88
CA GLY A 275 21.57 -8.90 12.46
C GLY A 275 20.32 -9.36 11.70
N THR A 276 19.16 -8.86 12.08
CA THR A 276 17.88 -9.14 11.40
C THR A 276 17.84 -8.53 10.00
N VAL A 277 18.17 -7.24 9.87
CA VAL A 277 18.22 -6.52 8.59
C VAL A 277 19.25 -7.14 7.63
N ALA A 278 20.44 -7.49 8.13
CA ALA A 278 21.46 -8.13 7.30
C ALA A 278 20.97 -9.47 6.70
N ARG A 279 20.29 -10.31 7.50
CA ARG A 279 19.72 -11.58 7.03
C ARG A 279 18.58 -11.37 6.03
N ALA A 280 17.73 -10.38 6.25
CA ALA A 280 16.71 -9.99 5.29
C ALA A 280 17.33 -9.57 3.95
N GLY A 281 18.42 -8.80 3.98
CA GLY A 281 19.18 -8.42 2.79
C GLY A 281 19.73 -9.63 2.02
N VAL A 282 20.27 -10.62 2.73
CA VAL A 282 20.76 -11.87 2.12
C VAL A 282 19.61 -12.64 1.45
N LEU A 283 18.46 -12.77 2.11
CA LEU A 283 17.27 -13.43 1.51
C LEU A 283 16.80 -12.71 0.26
N ALA A 284 16.68 -11.37 0.31
CA ALA A 284 16.28 -10.57 -0.84
C ALA A 284 17.26 -10.73 -2.02
N LEU A 285 18.56 -10.67 -1.74
CA LEU A 285 19.60 -10.84 -2.75
C LEU A 285 19.58 -12.25 -3.35
N ALA A 286 19.46 -13.30 -2.53
CA ALA A 286 19.38 -14.68 -2.99
C ALA A 286 18.16 -14.89 -3.91
N GLY A 287 16.99 -14.37 -3.54
CA GLY A 287 15.80 -14.46 -4.39
C GLY A 287 15.96 -13.68 -5.70
N ALA A 288 16.47 -12.45 -5.62
CA ALA A 288 16.66 -11.63 -6.82
C ALA A 288 17.70 -12.20 -7.78
N THR A 289 18.82 -12.72 -7.28
CA THR A 289 19.85 -13.37 -8.11
C THR A 289 19.34 -14.66 -8.73
N THR A 290 18.61 -15.49 -7.97
CA THR A 290 18.00 -16.72 -8.52
C THR A 290 17.02 -16.39 -9.63
N MET A 291 16.15 -15.40 -9.44
CA MET A 291 15.22 -14.93 -10.47
C MET A 291 15.95 -14.43 -11.72
N GLY A 292 17.01 -13.63 -11.53
CA GLY A 292 17.83 -13.12 -12.62
C GLY A 292 18.53 -14.24 -13.41
N VAL A 293 19.11 -15.22 -12.72
CA VAL A 293 19.74 -16.39 -13.37
C VAL A 293 18.74 -17.20 -14.17
N LEU A 294 17.55 -17.50 -13.62
CA LEU A 294 16.49 -18.23 -14.33
C LEU A 294 15.99 -17.46 -15.56
N ALA A 295 15.86 -16.14 -15.45
CA ALA A 295 15.47 -15.30 -16.58
C ALA A 295 16.54 -15.29 -17.69
N LEU A 296 17.82 -15.18 -17.34
CA LEU A 296 18.93 -15.24 -18.30
C LEU A 296 19.07 -16.63 -18.95
N ALA A 297 18.72 -17.68 -18.21
CA ALA A 297 18.67 -19.05 -18.74
C ALA A 297 17.44 -19.32 -19.64
N GLY A 298 16.57 -18.31 -19.85
CA GLY A 298 15.39 -18.44 -20.71
C GLY A 298 14.28 -19.33 -20.11
N VAL A 299 14.29 -19.58 -18.80
CA VAL A 299 13.27 -20.41 -18.14
C VAL A 299 11.99 -19.62 -17.98
N VAL A 300 11.02 -19.89 -18.84
CA VAL A 300 9.69 -19.21 -18.84
C VAL A 300 8.67 -20.13 -18.16
N SER A 301 8.50 -19.99 -16.86
CA SER A 301 7.47 -20.72 -16.10
C SER A 301 6.99 -19.93 -14.90
N VAL A 302 5.77 -20.23 -14.43
CA VAL A 302 5.19 -19.62 -13.20
C VAL A 302 6.10 -19.87 -12.00
N TRP A 303 6.65 -21.09 -11.88
CA TRP A 303 7.50 -21.47 -10.75
C TRP A 303 8.88 -20.83 -10.79
N ALA A 304 9.40 -20.51 -11.96
CA ALA A 304 10.67 -19.78 -12.11
C ALA A 304 10.59 -18.35 -11.56
N ILE A 305 9.38 -17.82 -11.42
CA ILE A 305 9.14 -16.51 -10.81
C ILE A 305 8.64 -16.67 -9.36
N ALA A 306 7.65 -17.55 -9.13
CA ALA A 306 6.98 -17.67 -7.83
C ALA A 306 7.90 -18.22 -6.73
N LEU A 307 8.80 -19.14 -7.03
CA LEU A 307 9.72 -19.70 -6.03
C LEU A 307 10.80 -18.70 -5.58
N PRO A 308 11.50 -17.99 -6.47
CA PRO A 308 12.45 -16.95 -6.05
C PRO A 308 11.80 -15.76 -5.33
N LEU A 309 10.50 -15.51 -5.54
CA LEU A 309 9.75 -14.50 -4.79
C LEU A 309 9.59 -14.85 -3.31
N VAL A 310 9.62 -16.10 -2.92
CA VAL A 310 9.48 -16.53 -1.52
C VAL A 310 10.50 -15.84 -0.60
N PRO A 311 11.82 -15.97 -0.82
CA PRO A 311 12.80 -15.29 0.02
C PRO A 311 12.72 -13.75 -0.09
N ILE A 312 12.30 -13.19 -1.23
CA ILE A 312 12.08 -11.74 -1.38
C ILE A 312 10.92 -11.27 -0.51
N MET A 313 9.79 -11.99 -0.52
CA MET A 313 8.60 -11.64 0.28
C MET A 313 8.85 -11.84 1.79
N LEU A 314 9.57 -12.90 2.17
CA LEU A 314 10.05 -13.06 3.55
C LEU A 314 10.90 -11.86 3.99
N ALA A 315 11.87 -11.47 3.18
CA ALA A 315 12.74 -10.32 3.45
C ALA A 315 11.95 -9.01 3.58
N HIS A 316 10.96 -8.80 2.69
CA HIS A 316 10.09 -7.62 2.75
C HIS A 316 9.23 -7.59 4.02
N GLY A 317 8.77 -8.74 4.50
CA GLY A 317 8.04 -8.85 5.76
C GLY A 317 8.92 -8.67 7.01
N ILE A 318 10.24 -8.79 6.88
CA ILE A 318 11.21 -8.58 7.98
C ILE A 318 11.61 -7.11 8.09
N ASN A 319 11.71 -6.38 6.98
CA ASN A 319 12.13 -4.98 6.89
C ASN A 319 10.98 -4.01 7.16
#